data_762e6b07734a1c365ffed97e5ff3733b
#
_entry.id   762e6b07734a1c365ffed97e5ff3733b
#
_cell.length_a   1.000
_cell.length_b   1.000
_cell.length_c   1.000
_cell.angle_alpha   90.00
_cell.angle_beta   90.00
_cell.angle_gamma   90.00
#
_symmetry.space_group_name_H-M   'P 1'
#
loop_
_entity.id
_entity.type
_entity.pdbx_description
1 polymer ?
#
loop_
_entity_poly.entity_id
_entity_poly.type
_entity_poly.pdbx_seq_one_letter_code
_entity_poly.pdbx_strand_id
1 'polypeptide(L)'
;MKRFFLLSMLVMALTGCLAAADGSVQQRQLPKHEFRGAWMHIIGQKQYAEMSPEQMRDYLIKQLDLLQQANCNAIIWQIRPQADAAYPSKLEPWTRWLTGEPGKAPNPVWDPLQFMIEQTHQRGMELHAWINPYRVTSSQEDQPAEGNIYYEHPEWFLKYADGKLYFDPGLPESRDFIDTVVRDILVRYDIDALHMDDYFYPYPVSGAEFPDTTSYNEYGIGWDKNDWRRHNVDLLIEQLHNTIQEVKPWVRFGISPFGIWRNKASDPDGSETNGLQCYDALYADCLKWTAEGWVDYMVPQLYWELEHKAASDLVLMHWWNDHANGRHMYYGQALNNVMSHQDIADEGGDPTNPTQLDHKMRLQRAMDNVHGVTWWPGYTITSNFKGVLDSLSSRQTCYPALIPAYTWLDAEKPHKVHDLNIKKVKGKKCLVWRAHETDDPMQQAVRYVVYRYPKGKKGHLDNPANILAITGETTYQLPDGGKGNWQYAVTALDRCWNESDPAWK
;
A
#
# COMPACT_ATOMS: atom_id res chain seq x y z
N MET A 1 -62.68 53.30 19.85
CA MET A 1 -61.23 53.19 19.64
C MET A 1 -60.89 51.71 19.60
N LYS A 2 -60.96 51.08 18.44
CA LYS A 2 -60.43 49.74 18.21
C LYS A 2 -59.85 49.74 16.77
N ARG A 3 -58.53 49.62 16.66
CA ARG A 3 -57.81 49.50 15.40
C ARG A 3 -57.89 48.04 14.92
N PHE A 4 -58.44 47.79 13.75
CA PHE A 4 -58.39 46.54 13.01
C PHE A 4 -57.12 46.55 12.18
N PHE A 5 -56.28 45.51 12.32
CA PHE A 5 -55.19 45.22 11.43
C PHE A 5 -55.71 44.24 10.35
N LEU A 6 -55.67 44.66 9.09
CA LEU A 6 -55.90 43.78 7.95
C LEU A 6 -54.62 42.99 7.67
N LEU A 7 -54.73 41.68 7.66
CA LEU A 7 -53.68 40.76 7.26
C LEU A 7 -53.96 40.42 5.79
N SER A 8 -53.16 40.94 4.83
CA SER A 8 -53.22 40.58 3.43
C SER A 8 -52.39 39.31 3.18
N MET A 9 -53.09 38.19 2.89
CA MET A 9 -52.45 36.97 2.37
C MET A 9 -52.06 37.18 0.90
N LEU A 10 -50.74 37.18 0.64
CA LEU A 10 -50.19 37.12 -0.71
C LEU A 10 -50.06 35.63 -1.09
N VAL A 11 -50.93 35.13 -1.97
CA VAL A 11 -50.85 33.81 -2.58
C VAL A 11 -49.82 33.91 -3.71
N MET A 12 -48.62 33.42 -3.50
CA MET A 12 -47.65 33.15 -4.56
C MET A 12 -47.99 31.81 -5.22
N ALA A 13 -48.45 31.85 -6.43
CA ALA A 13 -48.57 30.66 -7.29
C ALA A 13 -47.14 30.20 -7.66
N LEU A 14 -46.69 29.10 -7.08
CA LEU A 14 -45.52 28.38 -7.56
C LEU A 14 -45.92 27.61 -8.83
N THR A 15 -45.59 28.18 -9.98
CA THR A 15 -45.49 27.43 -11.24
C THR A 15 -44.22 26.60 -11.17
N GLY A 16 -44.34 25.33 -10.77
CA GLY A 16 -43.24 24.38 -10.81
C GLY A 16 -42.84 24.10 -12.26
N CYS A 17 -41.71 24.61 -12.71
CA CYS A 17 -41.00 24.03 -13.84
C CYS A 17 -40.48 22.65 -13.42
N LEU A 18 -41.16 21.62 -13.89
CA LEU A 18 -40.61 20.27 -13.99
C LEU A 18 -39.47 20.34 -15.02
N ALA A 19 -38.27 20.63 -14.55
CA ALA A 19 -37.04 20.30 -15.27
C ALA A 19 -36.99 18.77 -15.29
N ALA A 20 -37.18 18.15 -16.44
CA ALA A 20 -36.84 16.77 -16.67
C ALA A 20 -35.37 16.57 -16.23
N ALA A 21 -35.17 15.72 -15.23
CA ALA A 21 -33.84 15.28 -14.86
C ALA A 21 -33.28 14.52 -16.07
N ASP A 22 -32.42 15.22 -16.81
CA ASP A 22 -31.60 14.62 -17.86
C ASP A 22 -30.68 13.66 -17.16
N GLY A 23 -30.90 12.36 -17.34
CA GLY A 23 -30.17 11.27 -16.72
C GLY A 23 -28.73 11.11 -17.27
N SER A 24 -28.04 12.21 -17.47
CA SER A 24 -26.58 12.18 -17.63
C SER A 24 -25.98 11.85 -16.24
N VAL A 25 -25.68 10.58 -16.02
CA VAL A 25 -24.73 10.17 -15.00
C VAL A 25 -23.48 11.01 -15.25
N GLN A 26 -23.31 12.04 -14.44
CA GLN A 26 -22.14 12.90 -14.48
C GLN A 26 -20.94 11.96 -14.29
N GLN A 27 -20.22 11.69 -15.36
CA GLN A 27 -19.07 10.80 -15.37
C GLN A 27 -18.07 11.42 -14.40
N ARG A 28 -18.07 10.95 -13.13
CA ARG A 28 -17.19 11.49 -12.09
C ARG A 28 -15.77 11.34 -12.60
N GLN A 29 -15.07 12.44 -12.68
CA GLN A 29 -13.67 12.46 -13.10
C GLN A 29 -12.88 11.62 -12.11
N LEU A 30 -12.24 10.54 -12.57
CA LEU A 30 -11.37 9.71 -11.76
C LEU A 30 -10.19 10.56 -11.25
N PRO A 31 -9.67 10.28 -10.04
CA PRO A 31 -8.57 11.06 -9.49
C PRO A 31 -7.29 10.85 -10.30
N LYS A 32 -6.52 11.92 -10.50
CA LYS A 32 -5.16 11.85 -11.06
C LYS A 32 -4.18 11.26 -10.06
N HIS A 33 -4.38 11.55 -8.78
CA HIS A 33 -3.54 11.06 -7.68
C HIS A 33 -4.35 10.08 -6.84
N GLU A 34 -3.90 8.83 -6.80
CA GLU A 34 -4.51 7.76 -6.02
C GLU A 34 -3.52 6.60 -5.88
N PHE A 35 -3.20 6.22 -4.65
CA PHE A 35 -2.45 5.00 -4.41
C PHE A 35 -3.30 3.77 -4.74
N ARG A 36 -2.76 2.84 -5.50
CA ARG A 36 -3.41 1.59 -5.91
C ARG A 36 -2.47 0.43 -5.69
N GLY A 37 -2.38 -0.01 -4.43
CA GLY A 37 -1.48 -1.06 -4.01
C GLY A 37 -2.07 -2.45 -4.21
N ALA A 38 -1.19 -3.44 -4.36
CA ALA A 38 -1.54 -4.85 -4.32
C ALA A 38 -0.54 -5.62 -3.46
N TRP A 39 -1.04 -6.34 -2.45
CA TRP A 39 -0.21 -7.23 -1.65
C TRP A 39 0.04 -8.55 -2.38
N MET A 40 1.31 -8.88 -2.53
CA MET A 40 1.76 -10.15 -3.07
C MET A 40 2.55 -10.92 -1.99
N HIS A 41 1.86 -11.78 -1.25
CA HIS A 41 2.49 -12.62 -0.24
C HIS A 41 3.17 -13.84 -0.88
N ILE A 42 4.22 -14.32 -0.23
CA ILE A 42 4.90 -15.57 -0.62
C ILE A 42 4.56 -16.73 0.31
N ILE A 43 4.25 -16.43 1.57
CA ILE A 43 3.84 -17.43 2.56
C ILE A 43 2.61 -18.20 2.05
N GLY A 44 2.68 -19.54 2.08
CA GLY A 44 1.60 -20.38 1.59
C GLY A 44 1.53 -20.56 0.06
N GLN A 45 2.35 -19.87 -0.73
CA GLN A 45 2.39 -19.99 -2.19
C GLN A 45 3.21 -21.22 -2.64
N LYS A 46 2.64 -22.41 -2.42
CA LYS A 46 3.33 -23.70 -2.68
C LYS A 46 3.82 -23.87 -4.11
N GLN A 47 3.16 -23.24 -5.09
CA GLN A 47 3.53 -23.31 -6.50
C GLN A 47 4.94 -22.78 -6.79
N TYR A 48 5.50 -21.88 -5.98
CA TYR A 48 6.86 -21.39 -6.19
C TYR A 48 7.91 -22.51 -6.06
N ALA A 49 7.69 -23.43 -5.12
CA ALA A 49 8.59 -24.57 -4.94
C ALA A 49 8.60 -25.57 -6.12
N GLU A 50 7.57 -25.53 -6.96
CA GLU A 50 7.43 -26.37 -8.15
C GLU A 50 8.00 -25.71 -9.41
N MET A 51 8.42 -24.44 -9.35
CA MET A 51 8.93 -23.65 -10.46
C MET A 51 10.45 -23.62 -10.48
N SER A 52 11.03 -23.74 -11.68
CA SER A 52 12.41 -23.31 -11.87
C SER A 52 12.52 -21.78 -11.70
N PRO A 53 13.72 -21.23 -11.43
CA PRO A 53 13.93 -19.79 -11.37
C PRO A 53 13.47 -19.02 -12.62
N GLU A 54 13.55 -19.62 -13.81
CA GLU A 54 13.05 -19.04 -15.05
C GLU A 54 11.53 -19.02 -15.07
N GLN A 55 10.88 -20.14 -14.77
CA GLN A 55 9.42 -20.21 -14.67
C GLN A 55 8.85 -19.26 -13.61
N MET A 56 9.55 -19.09 -12.49
CA MET A 56 9.13 -18.14 -11.45
C MET A 56 9.24 -16.69 -11.97
N ARG A 57 10.30 -16.31 -12.68
CA ARG A 57 10.40 -14.99 -13.32
C ARG A 57 9.27 -14.76 -14.31
N ASP A 58 8.98 -15.70 -15.18
CA ASP A 58 7.88 -15.60 -16.16
C ASP A 58 6.52 -15.47 -15.46
N TYR A 59 6.31 -16.24 -14.39
CA TYR A 59 5.09 -16.14 -13.57
C TYR A 59 4.95 -14.77 -12.93
N LEU A 60 6.00 -14.24 -12.30
CA LEU A 60 6.00 -12.91 -11.66
C LEU A 60 5.78 -11.79 -12.68
N ILE A 61 6.41 -11.85 -13.85
CA ILE A 61 6.15 -10.92 -14.97
C ILE A 61 4.67 -10.91 -15.32
N LYS A 62 4.07 -12.09 -15.51
CA LYS A 62 2.64 -12.21 -15.83
C LYS A 62 1.75 -11.61 -14.73
N GLN A 63 2.08 -11.83 -13.46
CA GLN A 63 1.33 -11.20 -12.34
C GLN A 63 1.43 -9.68 -12.41
N LEU A 64 2.62 -9.13 -12.61
CA LEU A 64 2.85 -7.69 -12.72
C LEU A 64 2.13 -7.06 -13.93
N ASP A 65 2.11 -7.74 -15.08
CA ASP A 65 1.39 -7.27 -16.27
C ASP A 65 -0.12 -7.17 -16.03
N LEU A 66 -0.71 -8.15 -15.33
CA LEU A 66 -2.13 -8.14 -14.97
C LEU A 66 -2.45 -7.04 -13.93
N LEU A 67 -1.57 -6.82 -12.95
CA LEU A 67 -1.72 -5.74 -11.99
C LEU A 67 -1.56 -4.36 -12.65
N GLN A 68 -0.64 -4.23 -13.61
CA GLN A 68 -0.52 -3.02 -14.43
C GLN A 68 -1.77 -2.79 -15.30
N GLN A 69 -2.38 -3.85 -15.85
CA GLN A 69 -3.65 -3.76 -16.57
C GLN A 69 -4.78 -3.24 -15.68
N ALA A 70 -4.79 -3.59 -14.37
CA ALA A 70 -5.70 -3.02 -13.39
C ALA A 70 -5.31 -1.58 -12.96
N ASN A 71 -4.27 -0.98 -13.54
CA ASN A 71 -3.68 0.29 -13.15
C ASN A 71 -3.29 0.36 -11.66
N CYS A 72 -2.80 -0.76 -11.09
CA CYS A 72 -2.05 -0.72 -9.84
C CYS A 72 -0.74 0.05 -10.06
N ASN A 73 -0.32 0.82 -9.07
CA ASN A 73 0.90 1.64 -9.12
C ASN A 73 1.91 1.33 -8.00
N ALA A 74 1.57 0.40 -7.11
CA ALA A 74 2.47 -0.10 -6.07
C ALA A 74 2.25 -1.60 -5.83
N ILE A 75 3.36 -2.31 -5.66
CA ILE A 75 3.38 -3.74 -5.32
C ILE A 75 4.01 -3.89 -3.94
N ILE A 76 3.22 -4.37 -2.98
CA ILE A 76 3.69 -4.68 -1.63
C ILE A 76 4.05 -6.17 -1.63
N TRP A 77 5.34 -6.46 -1.82
CA TRP A 77 5.82 -7.83 -1.97
C TRP A 77 6.48 -8.35 -0.71
N GLN A 78 6.02 -9.51 -0.23
CA GLN A 78 6.53 -10.12 0.98
C GLN A 78 7.93 -10.71 0.76
N ILE A 79 8.93 -10.10 1.39
CA ILE A 79 10.34 -10.49 1.24
C ILE A 79 10.91 -11.19 2.49
N ARG A 80 10.26 -10.98 3.64
CA ARG A 80 10.64 -11.57 4.94
C ARG A 80 9.36 -12.00 5.69
N PRO A 81 8.78 -13.16 5.34
CA PRO A 81 7.55 -13.64 5.97
C PRO A 81 7.72 -14.07 7.43
N GLN A 82 8.94 -14.43 7.79
CA GLN A 82 9.40 -14.86 9.11
C GLN A 82 10.89 -14.50 9.21
N ALA A 83 11.64 -15.00 10.18
CA ALA A 83 13.09 -14.73 10.26
C ALA A 83 13.87 -15.48 9.17
N ASP A 84 13.50 -15.27 7.92
CA ASP A 84 14.08 -15.83 6.70
C ASP A 84 13.87 -14.86 5.51
N ALA A 85 14.64 -15.01 4.45
CA ALA A 85 14.70 -14.05 3.35
C ALA A 85 14.30 -14.66 1.99
N ALA A 86 13.53 -13.89 1.20
CA ALA A 86 13.25 -14.19 -0.21
C ALA A 86 14.28 -13.54 -1.16
N TYR A 87 15.48 -13.26 -0.67
CA TYR A 87 16.58 -12.63 -1.40
C TYR A 87 17.92 -13.15 -0.83
N PRO A 88 19.04 -13.02 -1.55
CA PRO A 88 20.34 -13.40 -1.02
C PRO A 88 20.69 -12.54 0.22
N SER A 89 20.64 -13.11 1.42
CA SER A 89 21.01 -12.48 2.67
C SER A 89 22.21 -13.16 3.29
N LYS A 90 23.03 -12.39 4.03
CA LYS A 90 24.10 -12.91 4.89
C LYS A 90 23.68 -13.00 6.37
N LEU A 91 22.51 -12.42 6.68
CA LEU A 91 21.98 -12.31 8.04
C LEU A 91 20.91 -13.36 8.34
N GLU A 92 20.15 -13.77 7.31
CA GLU A 92 19.05 -14.70 7.45
C GLU A 92 19.07 -15.76 6.36
N PRO A 93 18.65 -17.00 6.64
CA PRO A 93 18.59 -18.07 5.65
C PRO A 93 17.51 -17.82 4.59
N TRP A 94 17.60 -18.53 3.48
CA TRP A 94 16.57 -18.52 2.45
C TRP A 94 15.23 -19.04 2.98
N THR A 95 14.16 -18.35 2.61
CA THR A 95 12.82 -18.79 2.96
C THR A 95 12.42 -20.05 2.19
N ARG A 96 11.76 -20.97 2.89
CA ARG A 96 11.21 -22.19 2.27
C ARG A 96 10.12 -21.93 1.22
N TRP A 97 9.50 -20.76 1.28
CA TRP A 97 8.39 -20.43 0.39
C TRP A 97 8.80 -20.26 -1.08
N LEU A 98 10.11 -20.16 -1.36
CA LEU A 98 10.63 -20.14 -2.72
C LEU A 98 11.01 -21.53 -3.25
N THR A 99 11.45 -22.44 -2.38
CA THR A 99 12.06 -23.70 -2.79
C THR A 99 11.42 -24.95 -2.19
N GLY A 100 10.49 -24.77 -1.23
CA GLY A 100 9.89 -25.85 -0.46
C GLY A 100 10.72 -26.31 0.74
N GLU A 101 12.00 -25.94 0.84
CA GLU A 101 12.92 -26.37 1.89
C GLU A 101 13.52 -25.15 2.62
N PRO A 102 13.46 -25.10 3.98
CA PRO A 102 14.05 -24.02 4.76
C PRO A 102 15.57 -23.91 4.52
N GLY A 103 16.08 -22.70 4.32
CA GLY A 103 17.50 -22.41 4.11
C GLY A 103 18.05 -22.72 2.73
N LYS A 104 17.26 -23.39 1.88
CA LYS A 104 17.68 -23.79 0.53
C LYS A 104 17.56 -22.63 -0.47
N ALA A 105 18.67 -22.24 -1.07
CA ALA A 105 18.69 -21.26 -2.15
C ALA A 105 18.02 -21.83 -3.42
N PRO A 106 17.39 -20.96 -4.25
CA PRO A 106 16.96 -21.34 -5.61
C PRO A 106 18.14 -21.84 -6.44
N ASN A 107 17.90 -22.77 -7.38
CA ASN A 107 18.93 -23.31 -8.25
C ASN A 107 18.54 -23.16 -9.74
N PRO A 108 19.28 -22.40 -10.56
CA PRO A 108 20.42 -21.57 -10.19
C PRO A 108 20.06 -20.45 -9.22
N VAL A 109 21.04 -20.03 -8.40
CA VAL A 109 20.87 -18.89 -7.47
C VAL A 109 20.59 -17.62 -8.28
N TRP A 110 19.60 -16.86 -7.85
CA TRP A 110 19.24 -15.57 -8.40
C TRP A 110 18.72 -14.65 -7.29
N ASP A 111 18.49 -13.39 -7.57
CA ASP A 111 17.95 -12.41 -6.61
C ASP A 111 16.51 -12.04 -6.97
N PRO A 112 15.50 -12.66 -6.31
CA PRO A 112 14.10 -12.35 -6.55
C PRO A 112 13.72 -10.92 -6.19
N LEU A 113 14.33 -10.33 -5.15
CA LEU A 113 14.02 -8.96 -4.73
C LEU A 113 14.51 -7.94 -5.76
N GLN A 114 15.77 -8.06 -6.19
CA GLN A 114 16.32 -7.20 -7.25
C GLN A 114 15.49 -7.30 -8.53
N PHE A 115 15.11 -8.51 -8.91
CA PHE A 115 14.28 -8.74 -10.10
C PHE A 115 12.91 -8.06 -9.97
N MET A 116 12.23 -8.17 -8.84
CA MET A 116 10.92 -7.54 -8.62
C MET A 116 11.03 -6.02 -8.64
N ILE A 117 12.08 -5.43 -8.06
CA ILE A 117 12.35 -3.99 -8.13
C ILE A 117 12.48 -3.54 -9.60
N GLU A 118 13.32 -4.20 -10.38
CA GLU A 118 13.52 -3.86 -11.79
C GLU A 118 12.22 -3.98 -12.59
N GLN A 119 11.46 -5.06 -12.38
CA GLN A 119 10.22 -5.30 -13.10
C GLN A 119 9.10 -4.34 -12.73
N THR A 120 9.00 -3.91 -11.48
CA THR A 120 8.02 -2.90 -11.05
C THR A 120 8.41 -1.52 -11.57
N HIS A 121 9.67 -1.12 -11.43
CA HIS A 121 10.17 0.19 -11.89
C HIS A 121 10.03 0.37 -13.40
N GLN A 122 10.33 -0.66 -14.21
CA GLN A 122 10.11 -0.61 -15.67
C GLN A 122 8.66 -0.30 -16.04
N ARG A 123 7.71 -0.77 -15.22
CA ARG A 123 6.26 -0.53 -15.39
C ARG A 123 5.78 0.79 -14.77
N GLY A 124 6.68 1.59 -14.19
CA GLY A 124 6.35 2.82 -13.47
C GLY A 124 5.66 2.61 -12.13
N MET A 125 5.68 1.38 -11.60
CA MET A 125 5.15 1.02 -10.29
C MET A 125 6.21 1.10 -9.21
N GLU A 126 5.79 1.22 -7.94
CA GLU A 126 6.67 1.08 -6.78
C GLU A 126 6.77 -0.36 -6.30
N LEU A 127 7.92 -0.70 -5.68
CA LEU A 127 8.09 -1.90 -4.87
C LEU A 127 8.21 -1.54 -3.39
N HIS A 128 7.25 -1.99 -2.59
CA HIS A 128 7.28 -1.92 -1.15
C HIS A 128 7.75 -3.27 -0.59
N ALA A 129 8.87 -3.26 0.12
CA ALA A 129 9.45 -4.46 0.72
C ALA A 129 8.69 -4.81 2.01
N TRP A 130 7.86 -5.85 1.95
CA TRP A 130 7.05 -6.27 3.10
C TRP A 130 7.80 -7.28 3.96
N ILE A 131 7.98 -6.92 5.22
CA ILE A 131 8.57 -7.76 6.26
C ILE A 131 7.58 -8.02 7.41
N ASN A 132 7.67 -9.19 8.04
CA ASN A 132 7.15 -9.40 9.37
C ASN A 132 8.32 -9.31 10.37
N PRO A 133 8.26 -8.44 11.40
CA PRO A 133 9.42 -8.22 12.26
C PRO A 133 9.72 -9.39 13.20
N TYR A 134 8.71 -9.97 13.86
CA TYR A 134 8.93 -10.83 15.02
C TYR A 134 8.67 -12.33 14.79
N ARG A 135 7.90 -12.70 13.77
CA ARG A 135 7.58 -14.11 13.51
C ARG A 135 8.83 -14.87 13.03
N VAL A 136 9.08 -16.06 13.61
CA VAL A 136 10.20 -16.94 13.27
C VAL A 136 9.72 -18.23 12.62
N THR A 137 8.60 -18.79 13.07
CA THR A 137 7.95 -19.95 12.45
C THR A 137 6.51 -19.67 12.09
N SER A 138 5.98 -20.32 11.05
CA SER A 138 4.61 -20.14 10.57
C SER A 138 3.64 -21.24 11.04
N SER A 139 4.17 -22.37 11.54
CA SER A 139 3.41 -23.44 12.18
C SER A 139 4.15 -23.97 13.41
N GLN A 140 3.47 -24.77 14.21
CA GLN A 140 4.06 -25.42 15.39
C GLN A 140 5.07 -26.52 15.05
N GLU A 141 4.96 -27.09 13.84
CA GLU A 141 5.85 -28.15 13.33
C GLU A 141 7.12 -27.57 12.69
N ASP A 142 7.11 -26.26 12.39
CA ASP A 142 8.26 -25.60 11.76
C ASP A 142 9.43 -25.50 12.74
N GLN A 143 10.61 -25.63 12.17
CA GLN A 143 11.87 -25.29 12.84
C GLN A 143 12.58 -24.20 12.06
N PRO A 144 13.32 -23.29 12.72
CA PRO A 144 14.18 -22.33 12.03
C PRO A 144 15.17 -23.08 11.13
N ALA A 145 15.45 -22.51 9.93
CA ALA A 145 16.43 -23.10 9.03
C ALA A 145 17.84 -23.07 9.64
N GLU A 146 18.70 -23.98 9.22
CA GLU A 146 20.13 -23.93 9.55
C GLU A 146 20.72 -22.55 9.15
N GLY A 147 21.54 -21.97 10.02
CA GLY A 147 22.06 -20.61 9.86
C GLY A 147 21.11 -19.47 10.29
N ASN A 148 19.94 -19.81 10.85
CA ASN A 148 19.10 -18.80 11.49
C ASN A 148 19.74 -18.36 12.83
N ILE A 149 19.67 -17.09 13.15
CA ILE A 149 20.21 -16.47 14.36
C ILE A 149 19.70 -17.14 15.66
N TYR A 150 18.58 -17.84 15.59
CA TYR A 150 18.02 -18.66 16.68
C TYR A 150 19.03 -19.64 17.27
N TYR A 151 19.90 -20.23 16.44
CA TYR A 151 20.87 -21.23 16.90
C TYR A 151 22.08 -20.62 17.60
N GLU A 152 22.34 -19.34 17.36
CA GLU A 152 23.40 -18.56 18.03
C GLU A 152 22.88 -17.90 19.31
N HIS A 153 21.63 -17.41 19.29
CA HIS A 153 21.01 -16.64 20.36
C HIS A 153 19.59 -17.15 20.67
N PRO A 154 19.44 -18.40 21.15
CA PRO A 154 18.11 -18.94 21.46
C PRO A 154 17.37 -18.16 22.56
N GLU A 155 18.09 -17.41 23.41
CA GLU A 155 17.54 -16.56 24.46
C GLU A 155 16.77 -15.34 23.92
N TRP A 156 16.91 -14.99 22.65
CA TRP A 156 16.16 -13.89 22.04
C TRP A 156 14.74 -14.31 21.61
N PHE A 157 14.39 -15.58 21.78
CA PHE A 157 13.17 -16.13 21.19
C PHE A 157 12.26 -16.76 22.22
N LEU A 158 10.96 -16.63 21.97
CA LEU A 158 9.91 -17.16 22.85
C LEU A 158 8.98 -18.08 22.04
N LYS A 159 8.68 -19.24 22.62
CA LYS A 159 7.66 -20.13 22.08
C LYS A 159 6.33 -19.80 22.73
N TYR A 160 5.37 -19.38 21.91
CA TYR A 160 4.04 -19.02 22.39
C TYR A 160 3.08 -20.23 22.42
N ALA A 161 1.91 -20.04 23.01
CA ALA A 161 0.90 -21.10 23.18
C ALA A 161 0.28 -21.61 21.86
N ASP A 162 0.43 -20.88 20.75
CA ASP A 162 0.09 -21.35 19.40
C ASP A 162 1.14 -22.32 18.81
N GLY A 163 2.16 -22.62 19.58
CA GLY A 163 3.25 -23.54 19.22
C GLY A 163 4.35 -22.92 18.35
N LYS A 164 4.19 -21.65 17.96
CA LYS A 164 5.15 -20.97 17.09
C LYS A 164 6.23 -20.24 17.88
N LEU A 165 7.33 -19.94 17.20
CA LEU A 165 8.47 -19.21 17.71
C LEU A 165 8.43 -17.76 17.22
N TYR A 166 8.74 -16.85 18.14
CA TYR A 166 8.78 -15.40 17.90
C TYR A 166 10.04 -14.81 18.52
N PHE A 167 10.58 -13.74 17.95
CA PHE A 167 11.49 -12.88 18.69
C PHE A 167 10.77 -12.31 19.92
N ASP A 168 11.50 -12.12 21.00
CA ASP A 168 11.01 -11.38 22.18
C ASP A 168 11.06 -9.87 21.89
N PRO A 169 9.92 -9.17 21.72
CA PRO A 169 9.92 -7.74 21.44
C PRO A 169 10.48 -6.90 22.61
N GLY A 170 10.51 -7.48 23.81
CA GLY A 170 11.03 -6.85 25.02
C GLY A 170 12.54 -6.73 25.08
N LEU A 171 13.26 -7.46 24.22
CA LEU A 171 14.73 -7.45 24.20
C LEU A 171 15.29 -6.40 23.24
N PRO A 172 16.22 -5.53 23.69
CA PRO A 172 16.93 -4.61 22.82
C PRO A 172 17.65 -5.33 21.66
N GLU A 173 18.26 -6.49 21.92
CA GLU A 173 18.99 -7.30 20.95
C GLU A 173 18.11 -7.78 19.80
N SER A 174 16.85 -8.13 20.07
CA SER A 174 15.86 -8.48 19.05
C SER A 174 15.60 -7.31 18.10
N ARG A 175 15.42 -6.10 18.64
CA ARG A 175 15.21 -4.89 17.83
C ARG A 175 16.44 -4.55 17.00
N ASP A 176 17.63 -4.59 17.61
CA ASP A 176 18.90 -4.25 16.96
C ASP A 176 19.20 -5.22 15.80
N PHE A 177 18.88 -6.51 15.97
CA PHE A 177 19.01 -7.47 14.89
C PHE A 177 18.04 -7.18 13.74
N ILE A 178 16.75 -6.90 14.03
CA ILE A 178 15.75 -6.55 13.03
C ILE A 178 16.17 -5.26 12.29
N ASP A 179 16.65 -4.26 13.01
CA ASP A 179 17.17 -3.02 12.42
C ASP A 179 18.38 -3.29 11.50
N THR A 180 19.27 -4.18 11.91
CA THR A 180 20.42 -4.61 11.09
C THR A 180 19.96 -5.25 9.78
N VAL A 181 18.92 -6.10 9.81
CA VAL A 181 18.33 -6.69 8.60
C VAL A 181 17.72 -5.63 7.70
N VAL A 182 16.97 -4.68 8.26
CA VAL A 182 16.38 -3.57 7.51
C VAL A 182 17.45 -2.67 6.90
N ARG A 183 18.50 -2.35 7.64
CA ARG A 183 19.64 -1.56 7.15
C ARG A 183 20.34 -2.26 5.98
N ASP A 184 20.55 -3.58 6.03
CA ASP A 184 21.10 -4.36 4.92
C ASP A 184 20.23 -4.27 3.66
N ILE A 185 18.91 -4.37 3.81
CA ILE A 185 17.96 -4.20 2.70
C ILE A 185 18.06 -2.79 2.12
N LEU A 186 18.02 -1.75 2.95
CA LEU A 186 18.08 -0.36 2.50
C LEU A 186 19.38 -0.05 1.76
N VAL A 187 20.52 -0.52 2.25
CA VAL A 187 21.82 -0.27 1.61
C VAL A 187 21.92 -0.94 0.25
N ARG A 188 21.41 -2.16 0.11
CA ARG A 188 21.62 -2.99 -1.08
C ARG A 188 20.59 -2.81 -2.17
N TYR A 189 19.35 -2.47 -1.82
CA TYR A 189 18.21 -2.51 -2.74
C TYR A 189 17.56 -1.13 -2.92
N ASP A 190 17.13 -0.83 -4.13
CA ASP A 190 16.42 0.40 -4.47
C ASP A 190 14.90 0.21 -4.28
N ILE A 191 14.50 -0.15 -3.04
CA ILE A 191 13.08 -0.25 -2.67
C ILE A 191 12.47 1.15 -2.54
N ASP A 192 11.17 1.27 -2.83
CA ASP A 192 10.44 2.54 -2.69
C ASP A 192 9.87 2.74 -1.29
N ALA A 193 9.56 1.63 -0.60
CA ALA A 193 9.10 1.66 0.78
C ALA A 193 9.46 0.38 1.55
N LEU A 194 9.64 0.50 2.87
CA LEU A 194 9.55 -0.59 3.82
C LEU A 194 8.09 -0.71 4.27
N HIS A 195 7.55 -1.93 4.31
CA HIS A 195 6.18 -2.18 4.75
C HIS A 195 6.14 -3.27 5.81
N MET A 196 5.33 -3.07 6.86
CA MET A 196 5.06 -4.07 7.89
C MET A 196 3.57 -4.36 7.97
N ASP A 197 3.22 -5.61 8.32
CA ASP A 197 1.85 -6.02 8.59
C ASP A 197 1.44 -5.75 10.05
N ASP A 198 0.42 -6.44 10.55
CA ASP A 198 -0.16 -6.26 11.88
C ASP A 198 0.39 -7.24 12.93
N TYR A 199 1.35 -8.09 12.58
CA TYR A 199 1.91 -9.10 13.49
C TYR A 199 3.08 -8.54 14.30
N PHE A 200 2.78 -7.64 15.25
CA PHE A 200 3.75 -7.18 16.26
C PHE A 200 3.87 -8.23 17.37
N TYR A 201 3.20 -8.07 18.52
CA TYR A 201 2.96 -9.24 19.34
C TYR A 201 1.99 -10.19 18.61
N PRO A 202 2.09 -11.52 18.82
CA PRO A 202 1.20 -12.46 18.14
C PRO A 202 -0.26 -12.28 18.58
N TYR A 203 -1.17 -12.69 17.72
CA TYR A 203 -2.59 -12.75 18.05
C TYR A 203 -2.81 -13.56 19.34
N PRO A 204 -3.64 -13.08 20.27
CA PRO A 204 -3.79 -13.72 21.58
C PRO A 204 -4.39 -15.11 21.46
N VAL A 205 -3.80 -16.05 22.20
CA VAL A 205 -4.35 -17.39 22.40
C VAL A 205 -5.19 -17.38 23.68
N SER A 206 -6.42 -17.87 23.60
CA SER A 206 -7.34 -17.87 24.75
C SER A 206 -6.74 -18.59 25.96
N GLY A 207 -6.72 -17.90 27.11
CA GLY A 207 -6.20 -18.42 28.36
C GLY A 207 -4.66 -18.50 28.47
N ALA A 208 -3.93 -17.95 27.50
CA ALA A 208 -2.47 -17.91 27.52
C ALA A 208 -1.94 -16.48 27.37
N GLU A 209 -1.05 -16.09 28.25
CA GLU A 209 -0.29 -14.86 28.13
C GLU A 209 0.98 -15.11 27.28
N PHE A 210 1.43 -14.07 26.56
CA PHE A 210 2.72 -14.14 25.86
C PHE A 210 3.85 -14.28 26.90
N PRO A 211 4.83 -15.18 26.71
CA PRO A 211 5.74 -15.60 27.77
C PRO A 211 6.97 -14.69 27.96
N ASP A 212 6.78 -13.36 27.89
CA ASP A 212 7.81 -12.31 28.03
C ASP A 212 8.12 -11.89 29.47
N THR A 213 7.85 -12.76 30.46
CA THR A 213 8.05 -12.43 31.88
C THR A 213 9.51 -12.14 32.22
N THR A 214 10.45 -12.83 31.57
CA THR A 214 11.89 -12.64 31.84
C THR A 214 12.33 -11.25 31.39
N SER A 215 12.04 -10.86 30.17
CA SER A 215 12.38 -9.54 29.63
C SER A 215 11.62 -8.41 30.34
N TYR A 216 10.32 -8.65 30.73
CA TYR A 216 9.59 -7.70 31.55
C TYR A 216 10.23 -7.47 32.92
N ASN A 217 10.69 -8.51 33.61
CA ASN A 217 11.37 -8.36 34.90
C ASN A 217 12.72 -7.64 34.79
N GLU A 218 13.36 -7.68 33.63
CA GLU A 218 14.65 -7.01 33.39
C GLU A 218 14.45 -5.56 32.92
N TYR A 219 13.53 -5.31 31.98
CA TYR A 219 13.41 -4.01 31.30
C TYR A 219 12.08 -3.29 31.61
N GLY A 220 11.08 -3.97 32.15
CA GLY A 220 9.72 -3.44 32.34
C GLY A 220 9.38 -3.05 33.80
N ILE A 221 10.32 -3.13 34.75
CA ILE A 221 10.05 -2.83 36.15
C ILE A 221 9.56 -1.38 36.31
N GLY A 222 8.38 -1.23 36.90
CA GLY A 222 7.75 0.08 37.11
C GLY A 222 6.74 0.49 36.05
N TRP A 223 6.63 -0.24 34.97
CA TRP A 223 5.60 -0.06 33.96
C TRP A 223 4.38 -0.96 34.21
N ASP A 224 3.18 -0.54 33.77
CA ASP A 224 2.13 -1.49 33.44
C ASP A 224 2.63 -2.40 32.31
N LYS A 225 2.34 -3.71 32.38
CA LYS A 225 2.91 -4.68 31.43
C LYS A 225 2.41 -4.45 29.99
N ASN A 226 1.16 -4.02 29.81
CA ASN A 226 0.62 -3.74 28.48
C ASN A 226 1.22 -2.46 27.91
N ASP A 227 1.43 -1.45 28.74
CA ASP A 227 2.11 -0.21 28.32
C ASP A 227 3.58 -0.47 27.96
N TRP A 228 4.25 -1.32 28.71
CA TRP A 228 5.61 -1.74 28.38
C TRP A 228 5.69 -2.49 27.05
N ARG A 229 4.75 -3.38 26.76
CA ARG A 229 4.68 -4.07 25.47
C ARG A 229 4.46 -3.10 24.31
N ARG A 230 3.57 -2.12 24.45
CA ARG A 230 3.39 -1.06 23.44
C ARG A 230 4.66 -0.24 23.26
N HIS A 231 5.29 0.13 24.35
CA HIS A 231 6.56 0.85 24.32
C HIS A 231 7.67 0.08 23.57
N ASN A 232 7.74 -1.24 23.72
CA ASN A 232 8.71 -2.06 22.97
C ASN A 232 8.44 -2.02 21.45
N VAL A 233 7.17 -2.06 21.04
CA VAL A 233 6.82 -1.92 19.62
C VAL A 233 7.12 -0.50 19.13
N ASP A 234 6.77 0.52 19.91
CA ASP A 234 7.10 1.93 19.60
C ASP A 234 8.60 2.11 19.37
N LEU A 235 9.46 1.56 20.25
CA LEU A 235 10.90 1.62 20.10
C LEU A 235 11.39 0.99 18.79
N LEU A 236 10.80 -0.13 18.34
CA LEU A 236 11.15 -0.71 17.04
C LEU A 236 10.75 0.23 15.89
N ILE A 237 9.53 0.76 15.92
CA ILE A 237 9.04 1.64 14.85
C ILE A 237 9.89 2.92 14.76
N GLU A 238 10.19 3.55 15.89
CA GLU A 238 11.06 4.72 15.96
C GLU A 238 12.49 4.41 15.46
N GLN A 239 13.07 3.28 15.88
CA GLN A 239 14.41 2.86 15.45
C GLN A 239 14.48 2.64 13.95
N LEU A 240 13.48 1.94 13.37
CA LEU A 240 13.43 1.71 11.92
C LEU A 240 13.19 3.01 11.14
N HIS A 241 12.35 3.91 11.64
CA HIS A 241 12.21 5.25 11.07
C HIS A 241 13.56 5.96 11.00
N ASN A 242 14.28 6.02 12.13
CA ASN A 242 15.58 6.69 12.19
C ASN A 242 16.60 6.06 11.24
N THR A 243 16.63 4.72 11.14
CA THR A 243 17.49 4.01 10.19
C THR A 243 17.16 4.32 8.74
N ILE A 244 15.87 4.40 8.38
CA ILE A 244 15.43 4.80 7.04
C ILE A 244 15.89 6.23 6.74
N GLN A 245 15.66 7.18 7.66
CA GLN A 245 16.06 8.57 7.48
C GLN A 245 17.59 8.72 7.33
N GLU A 246 18.37 7.93 8.04
CA GLU A 246 19.83 7.94 7.94
C GLU A 246 20.34 7.38 6.61
N VAL A 247 19.76 6.26 6.14
CA VAL A 247 20.29 5.51 4.99
C VAL A 247 19.73 5.97 3.66
N LYS A 248 18.39 6.12 3.57
CA LYS A 248 17.67 6.52 2.36
C LYS A 248 16.40 7.30 2.72
N PRO A 249 16.47 8.60 2.98
CA PRO A 249 15.35 9.41 3.47
C PRO A 249 14.15 9.49 2.51
N TRP A 250 14.32 9.06 1.26
CA TRP A 250 13.21 8.95 0.30
C TRP A 250 12.44 7.65 0.36
N VAL A 251 12.92 6.62 1.08
CA VAL A 251 12.20 5.37 1.27
C VAL A 251 11.10 5.59 2.31
N ARG A 252 9.84 5.33 1.92
CA ARG A 252 8.71 5.49 2.83
C ARG A 252 8.65 4.34 3.81
N PHE A 253 8.13 4.62 4.99
CA PHE A 253 7.81 3.59 5.97
C PHE A 253 6.30 3.48 6.14
N GLY A 254 5.74 2.31 5.88
CA GLY A 254 4.30 2.05 5.96
C GLY A 254 3.96 0.84 6.80
N ILE A 255 2.78 0.89 7.42
CA ILE A 255 2.27 -0.19 8.26
C ILE A 255 0.83 -0.48 7.89
N SER A 256 0.48 -1.78 7.82
CA SER A 256 -0.91 -2.23 7.68
C SER A 256 -1.41 -2.85 8.98
N PRO A 257 -1.92 -2.02 9.92
CA PRO A 257 -2.42 -2.50 11.20
C PRO A 257 -3.74 -3.25 11.03
N PHE A 258 -4.11 -4.04 12.05
CA PHE A 258 -5.47 -4.55 12.16
C PHE A 258 -6.49 -3.39 12.10
N GLY A 259 -7.63 -3.60 11.44
CA GLY A 259 -8.57 -2.55 11.08
C GLY A 259 -9.23 -1.80 12.24
N ILE A 260 -9.25 -2.36 13.44
CA ILE A 260 -9.80 -1.71 14.66
C ILE A 260 -8.64 -1.31 15.57
N TRP A 261 -8.44 0.00 15.77
CA TRP A 261 -7.52 0.50 16.77
C TRP A 261 -8.03 0.16 18.19
N ARG A 262 -9.15 0.73 18.61
CA ARG A 262 -9.91 0.40 19.82
C ARG A 262 -11.40 0.52 19.56
N ASN A 263 -12.20 -0.26 20.29
CA ASN A 263 -13.65 -0.13 20.29
C ASN A 263 -14.05 1.06 21.17
N LYS A 264 -15.10 1.76 20.84
CA LYS A 264 -15.62 2.88 21.63
C LYS A 264 -16.01 2.51 23.06
N ALA A 265 -16.36 1.25 23.29
CA ALA A 265 -16.62 0.73 24.63
C ALA A 265 -15.35 0.65 25.51
N SER A 266 -14.16 0.58 24.88
CA SER A 266 -12.86 0.54 25.57
C SER A 266 -12.21 1.92 25.68
N ASP A 267 -12.50 2.81 24.72
CA ASP A 267 -11.93 4.15 24.64
C ASP A 267 -12.92 5.11 23.98
N PRO A 268 -13.18 6.31 24.55
CA PRO A 268 -14.08 7.30 23.95
C PRO A 268 -13.72 7.71 22.52
N ASP A 269 -12.42 7.68 22.17
CA ASP A 269 -11.90 7.99 20.84
C ASP A 269 -11.92 6.77 19.90
N GLY A 270 -12.32 5.58 20.40
CA GLY A 270 -12.43 4.36 19.61
C GLY A 270 -13.58 4.36 18.62
N SER A 271 -13.54 3.44 17.66
CA SER A 271 -14.59 3.25 16.66
C SER A 271 -15.83 2.53 17.22
N GLU A 272 -17.00 2.77 16.63
CA GLU A 272 -18.27 2.07 16.94
C GLU A 272 -18.21 0.60 16.45
N THR A 273 -17.30 -0.16 17.04
CA THR A 273 -17.03 -1.55 16.69
C THR A 273 -17.03 -2.43 17.93
N ASN A 274 -17.01 -3.76 17.71
CA ASN A 274 -16.90 -4.77 18.75
C ASN A 274 -16.06 -5.95 18.23
N GLY A 275 -14.74 -5.78 18.23
CA GLY A 275 -13.80 -6.77 17.74
C GLY A 275 -12.46 -6.70 18.46
N LEU A 276 -11.48 -7.50 17.97
CA LEU A 276 -10.11 -7.41 18.44
C LEU A 276 -9.58 -5.99 18.21
N GLN A 277 -8.79 -5.49 19.15
CA GLN A 277 -8.24 -4.13 19.15
C GLN A 277 -6.72 -4.22 19.01
N CYS A 278 -6.13 -3.59 17.97
CA CYS A 278 -4.69 -3.69 17.77
C CYS A 278 -3.89 -3.04 18.91
N TYR A 279 -4.38 -1.97 19.48
CA TYR A 279 -3.76 -1.28 20.61
C TYR A 279 -3.63 -2.18 21.85
N ASP A 280 -4.69 -2.92 22.18
CA ASP A 280 -4.75 -3.73 23.41
C ASP A 280 -4.23 -5.17 23.21
N ALA A 281 -4.46 -5.76 22.03
CA ALA A 281 -4.19 -7.18 21.78
C ALA A 281 -2.87 -7.44 21.03
N LEU A 282 -2.48 -6.51 20.15
CA LEU A 282 -1.24 -6.60 19.36
C LEU A 282 -0.19 -5.58 19.81
N TYR A 283 -0.56 -4.74 20.79
CA TYR A 283 0.29 -3.69 21.36
C TYR A 283 0.79 -2.68 20.32
N ALA A 284 -0.05 -2.36 19.32
CA ALA A 284 0.24 -1.48 18.21
C ALA A 284 -0.43 -0.12 18.40
N ASP A 285 0.34 0.91 18.76
CA ASP A 285 -0.14 2.29 18.91
C ASP A 285 -0.02 3.09 17.61
N CYS A 286 -0.84 2.72 16.63
CA CYS A 286 -0.82 3.28 15.28
C CYS A 286 -1.06 4.80 15.26
N LEU A 287 -1.87 5.34 16.20
CA LEU A 287 -2.14 6.77 16.27
C LEU A 287 -0.90 7.55 16.72
N LYS A 288 -0.16 7.01 17.69
CA LYS A 288 1.12 7.58 18.11
C LYS A 288 2.11 7.62 16.96
N TRP A 289 2.29 6.54 16.21
CA TRP A 289 3.27 6.47 15.14
C TRP A 289 2.99 7.46 14.01
N THR A 290 1.71 7.71 13.70
CA THR A 290 1.31 8.74 12.73
C THR A 290 1.51 10.15 13.29
N ALA A 291 1.15 10.40 14.55
CA ALA A 291 1.27 11.70 15.21
C ALA A 291 2.74 12.13 15.38
N GLU A 292 3.62 11.20 15.77
CA GLU A 292 5.06 11.42 15.90
C GLU A 292 5.77 11.50 14.52
N GLY A 293 5.07 11.11 13.45
CA GLY A 293 5.63 11.12 12.11
C GLY A 293 6.63 10.01 11.81
N TRP A 294 6.61 8.93 12.60
CA TRP A 294 7.52 7.78 12.39
C TRP A 294 7.14 6.93 11.19
N VAL A 295 5.91 7.06 10.70
CA VAL A 295 5.44 6.38 9.49
C VAL A 295 4.96 7.39 8.46
N ASP A 296 5.07 7.03 7.18
CA ASP A 296 4.65 7.87 6.06
C ASP A 296 3.24 7.54 5.58
N TYR A 297 2.81 6.30 5.76
CA TYR A 297 1.46 5.88 5.41
C TYR A 297 0.97 4.73 6.28
N MET A 298 -0.36 4.67 6.43
CA MET A 298 -1.07 3.56 7.07
C MET A 298 -1.98 2.86 6.07
N VAL A 299 -2.09 1.53 6.23
CA VAL A 299 -2.98 0.70 5.44
C VAL A 299 -3.85 -0.17 6.37
N PRO A 300 -4.79 0.42 7.14
CA PRO A 300 -5.63 -0.38 8.02
C PRO A 300 -6.37 -1.47 7.24
N GLN A 301 -6.39 -2.68 7.79
CA GLN A 301 -6.97 -3.87 7.15
C GLN A 301 -8.49 -3.89 7.35
N LEU A 302 -9.24 -3.19 6.48
CA LEU A 302 -10.69 -3.07 6.51
C LEU A 302 -11.33 -4.21 5.70
N TYR A 303 -11.20 -5.44 6.21
CA TYR A 303 -11.52 -6.66 5.45
C TYR A 303 -12.98 -7.10 5.55
N TRP A 304 -13.86 -6.28 6.09
CA TRP A 304 -15.28 -6.55 6.28
C TRP A 304 -16.16 -5.93 5.19
N GLU A 305 -17.40 -6.38 5.09
CA GLU A 305 -18.44 -5.71 4.30
C GLU A 305 -18.87 -4.39 4.95
N LEU A 306 -19.48 -3.51 4.16
CA LEU A 306 -19.90 -2.17 4.59
C LEU A 306 -20.77 -2.20 5.86
N GLU A 307 -21.67 -3.18 5.98
CA GLU A 307 -22.65 -3.31 7.10
C GLU A 307 -22.28 -4.37 8.13
N HIS A 308 -21.01 -4.80 8.22
CA HIS A 308 -20.65 -5.84 9.18
C HIS A 308 -20.96 -5.43 10.62
N LYS A 309 -21.75 -6.27 11.34
CA LYS A 309 -22.31 -5.89 12.66
C LYS A 309 -21.27 -5.54 13.72
N ALA A 310 -20.14 -6.23 13.72
CA ALA A 310 -19.10 -6.04 14.73
C ALA A 310 -17.98 -5.09 14.28
N ALA A 311 -17.80 -4.92 12.97
CA ALA A 311 -16.71 -4.16 12.39
C ALA A 311 -17.13 -3.62 11.02
N SER A 312 -18.15 -2.74 11.00
CA SER A 312 -18.61 -2.11 9.76
C SER A 312 -17.46 -1.41 9.05
N ASP A 313 -17.21 -1.76 7.79
CA ASP A 313 -16.19 -1.09 6.99
C ASP A 313 -16.51 0.41 6.83
N LEU A 314 -17.79 0.76 6.68
CA LEU A 314 -18.23 2.16 6.60
C LEU A 314 -17.85 2.95 7.86
N VAL A 315 -18.10 2.39 9.05
CA VAL A 315 -17.71 3.01 10.32
C VAL A 315 -16.19 3.18 10.42
N LEU A 316 -15.46 2.14 10.05
CA LEU A 316 -13.99 2.15 10.10
C LEU A 316 -13.37 3.09 9.07
N MET A 317 -13.93 3.19 7.87
CA MET A 317 -13.50 4.18 6.87
C MET A 317 -13.58 5.61 7.42
N HIS A 318 -14.72 6.00 8.01
CA HIS A 318 -14.86 7.33 8.62
C HIS A 318 -13.88 7.51 9.77
N TRP A 319 -13.77 6.53 10.65
CA TRP A 319 -12.88 6.62 11.80
C TRP A 319 -11.40 6.83 11.39
N TRP A 320 -10.90 6.04 10.44
CA TRP A 320 -9.51 6.17 9.97
C TRP A 320 -9.27 7.46 9.17
N ASN A 321 -10.29 7.95 8.42
CA ASN A 321 -10.20 9.25 7.77
C ASN A 321 -9.94 10.36 8.79
N ASP A 322 -10.63 10.33 9.92
CA ASP A 322 -10.55 11.35 10.97
C ASP A 322 -9.25 11.27 11.79
N HIS A 323 -8.55 10.12 11.72
CA HIS A 323 -7.34 9.83 12.51
C HIS A 323 -6.07 9.67 11.66
N ALA A 324 -6.03 10.22 10.45
CA ALA A 324 -4.87 10.11 9.55
C ALA A 324 -3.63 10.91 10.02
N ASN A 325 -3.80 11.91 10.90
CA ASN A 325 -2.74 12.73 11.48
C ASN A 325 -1.77 13.36 10.43
N GLY A 326 -2.30 13.69 9.23
CA GLY A 326 -1.51 14.28 8.14
C GLY A 326 -0.58 13.31 7.42
N ARG A 327 -0.69 12.00 7.68
CA ARG A 327 0.00 10.94 6.93
C ARG A 327 -0.93 10.34 5.87
N HIS A 328 -0.38 9.71 4.84
CA HIS A 328 -1.21 9.07 3.83
C HIS A 328 -1.98 7.89 4.43
N MET A 329 -3.28 7.84 4.14
CA MET A 329 -4.17 6.75 4.51
C MET A 329 -4.58 5.99 3.24
N TYR A 330 -4.30 4.68 3.20
CA TYR A 330 -4.73 3.78 2.13
C TYR A 330 -5.56 2.66 2.75
N TYR A 331 -6.78 2.43 2.26
CA TYR A 331 -7.59 1.38 2.86
C TYR A 331 -7.21 0.00 2.32
N GLY A 332 -6.85 -0.91 3.23
CA GLY A 332 -6.66 -2.32 2.92
C GLY A 332 -8.01 -3.01 2.75
N GLN A 333 -8.27 -3.58 1.58
CA GLN A 333 -9.54 -4.21 1.25
C GLN A 333 -9.35 -5.67 0.82
N ALA A 334 -10.10 -6.61 1.43
CA ALA A 334 -10.12 -8.01 1.02
C ALA A 334 -11.01 -8.18 -0.20
N LEU A 335 -10.40 -8.26 -1.39
CA LEU A 335 -11.14 -8.29 -2.66
C LEU A 335 -12.10 -9.47 -2.81
N ASN A 336 -11.78 -10.63 -2.27
CA ASN A 336 -12.69 -11.77 -2.26
C ASN A 336 -13.98 -11.45 -1.49
N ASN A 337 -13.89 -10.73 -0.38
CA ASN A 337 -15.04 -10.24 0.39
C ASN A 337 -15.80 -9.17 -0.40
N VAL A 338 -15.10 -8.12 -0.85
CA VAL A 338 -15.69 -7.02 -1.65
C VAL A 338 -16.49 -7.53 -2.84
N MET A 339 -15.94 -8.52 -3.55
CA MET A 339 -16.57 -9.14 -4.73
C MET A 339 -17.64 -10.19 -4.39
N SER A 340 -17.83 -10.52 -3.13
CA SER A 340 -18.78 -11.55 -2.68
C SER A 340 -19.98 -10.99 -1.93
N HIS A 341 -19.96 -9.73 -1.55
CA HIS A 341 -21.05 -9.08 -0.84
C HIS A 341 -21.79 -8.10 -1.77
N GLN A 342 -23.11 -8.23 -1.81
CA GLN A 342 -23.99 -7.32 -2.52
C GLN A 342 -23.89 -5.93 -1.91
N ASP A 343 -24.07 -4.91 -2.75
CA ASP A 343 -24.04 -3.51 -2.30
C ASP A 343 -25.25 -3.17 -1.41
N ILE A 344 -25.17 -2.05 -0.70
CA ILE A 344 -26.16 -1.55 0.26
C ILE A 344 -26.70 -0.20 -0.20
N ALA A 345 -27.87 0.20 0.33
CA ALA A 345 -28.50 1.49 -0.04
C ALA A 345 -27.88 2.71 0.65
N ASP A 346 -27.14 2.50 1.74
CA ASP A 346 -26.57 3.59 2.53
C ASP A 346 -25.48 4.34 1.78
N GLU A 347 -25.24 5.60 2.09
CA GLU A 347 -24.23 6.47 1.48
C GLU A 347 -24.28 6.48 -0.08
N GLY A 348 -25.48 6.28 -0.63
CA GLY A 348 -25.71 6.29 -2.06
C GLY A 348 -25.25 5.04 -2.81
N GLY A 349 -25.19 3.90 -2.14
CA GLY A 349 -24.96 2.59 -2.76
C GLY A 349 -26.16 2.11 -3.56
N ASP A 350 -25.96 1.05 -4.33
CA ASP A 350 -26.95 0.44 -5.22
C ASP A 350 -27.15 -1.04 -4.86
N PRO A 351 -28.23 -1.40 -4.13
CA PRO A 351 -28.52 -2.79 -3.78
C PRO A 351 -28.72 -3.74 -4.96
N THR A 352 -28.87 -3.23 -6.17
CA THR A 352 -28.91 -4.07 -7.38
C THR A 352 -27.51 -4.44 -7.89
N ASN A 353 -26.46 -3.76 -7.39
CA ASN A 353 -25.09 -4.08 -7.73
C ASN A 353 -24.68 -5.39 -7.03
N PRO A 354 -24.13 -6.37 -7.75
CA PRO A 354 -23.76 -7.66 -7.17
C PRO A 354 -22.52 -7.60 -6.27
N THR A 355 -21.81 -6.47 -6.21
CA THR A 355 -20.59 -6.30 -5.40
C THR A 355 -20.51 -4.92 -4.77
N GLN A 356 -19.76 -4.80 -3.68
CA GLN A 356 -19.49 -3.53 -2.99
C GLN A 356 -18.30 -2.73 -3.58
N LEU A 357 -17.67 -3.21 -4.65
CA LEU A 357 -16.42 -2.63 -5.18
C LEU A 357 -16.56 -1.15 -5.56
N ASP A 358 -17.57 -0.83 -6.37
CA ASP A 358 -17.79 0.55 -6.83
C ASP A 358 -18.14 1.49 -5.67
N HIS A 359 -18.97 1.03 -4.76
CA HIS A 359 -19.39 1.81 -3.60
C HIS A 359 -18.22 2.12 -2.67
N LYS A 360 -17.44 1.12 -2.25
CA LYS A 360 -16.27 1.33 -1.41
C LYS A 360 -15.26 2.29 -2.04
N MET A 361 -15.01 2.16 -3.34
CA MET A 361 -14.11 3.09 -4.05
C MET A 361 -14.67 4.52 -4.15
N ARG A 362 -15.99 4.69 -4.25
CA ARG A 362 -16.63 6.01 -4.22
C ARG A 362 -16.54 6.64 -2.84
N LEU A 363 -16.81 5.88 -1.79
CA LEU A 363 -16.72 6.34 -0.39
C LEU A 363 -15.31 6.85 -0.07
N GLN A 364 -14.28 6.02 -0.30
CA GLN A 364 -12.91 6.42 -0.02
C GLN A 364 -12.45 7.66 -0.79
N ARG A 365 -12.89 7.82 -2.05
CA ARG A 365 -12.57 8.99 -2.88
C ARG A 365 -13.30 10.27 -2.46
N ALA A 366 -14.34 10.16 -1.65
CA ALA A 366 -15.07 11.29 -1.08
C ALA A 366 -14.50 11.78 0.26
N MET A 367 -13.54 11.05 0.83
CA MET A 367 -12.91 11.36 2.11
C MET A 367 -11.63 12.17 1.92
N ASP A 368 -11.44 13.22 2.71
CA ASP A 368 -10.38 14.22 2.51
C ASP A 368 -8.98 13.68 2.84
N ASN A 369 -8.87 12.75 3.78
CA ASN A 369 -7.59 12.22 4.27
C ASN A 369 -7.29 10.81 3.73
N VAL A 370 -8.09 10.30 2.78
CA VAL A 370 -7.88 8.98 2.18
C VAL A 370 -7.26 9.14 0.79
N HIS A 371 -6.11 8.54 0.63
CA HIS A 371 -5.23 8.75 -0.52
C HIS A 371 -5.19 7.55 -1.48
N GLY A 372 -5.96 6.49 -1.18
CA GLY A 372 -6.03 5.31 -2.04
C GLY A 372 -6.42 4.02 -1.35
N VAL A 373 -6.12 2.92 -2.01
CA VAL A 373 -6.53 1.57 -1.63
C VAL A 373 -5.40 0.58 -1.83
N THR A 374 -5.39 -0.47 -1.02
CA THR A 374 -4.52 -1.64 -1.20
C THR A 374 -5.34 -2.91 -1.21
N TRP A 375 -5.12 -3.76 -2.20
CA TRP A 375 -5.91 -4.95 -2.45
C TRP A 375 -5.28 -6.22 -1.85
N TRP A 376 -6.04 -6.93 -1.02
CA TRP A 376 -5.65 -8.22 -0.46
C TRP A 376 -6.54 -9.35 -0.98
N PRO A 377 -5.94 -10.48 -1.37
CA PRO A 377 -4.58 -10.53 -1.92
C PRO A 377 -4.58 -10.05 -3.38
N GLY A 378 -3.44 -9.55 -3.87
CA GLY A 378 -3.28 -9.13 -5.25
C GLY A 378 -3.58 -10.24 -6.27
N TYR A 379 -3.39 -11.49 -5.88
CA TYR A 379 -3.74 -12.67 -6.69
C TYR A 379 -5.24 -12.78 -7.01
N THR A 380 -6.11 -12.15 -6.25
CA THR A 380 -7.55 -12.04 -6.58
C THR A 380 -7.77 -11.25 -7.87
N ILE A 381 -6.97 -10.19 -8.08
CA ILE A 381 -6.98 -9.40 -9.33
C ILE A 381 -6.45 -10.25 -10.48
N THR A 382 -5.27 -10.87 -10.31
CA THR A 382 -4.58 -11.57 -11.39
C THR A 382 -5.27 -12.86 -11.81
N SER A 383 -6.10 -13.45 -10.95
CA SER A 383 -7.01 -14.55 -11.28
C SER A 383 -8.34 -14.11 -11.89
N ASN A 384 -8.57 -12.81 -11.97
CA ASN A 384 -9.84 -12.20 -12.39
C ASN A 384 -11.06 -12.75 -11.63
N PHE A 385 -10.91 -12.95 -10.32
CA PHE A 385 -11.98 -13.50 -9.49
C PHE A 385 -13.26 -12.69 -9.63
N LYS A 386 -14.36 -13.35 -10.01
CA LYS A 386 -15.66 -12.72 -10.28
C LYS A 386 -15.60 -11.48 -11.21
N GLY A 387 -14.64 -11.43 -12.12
CA GLY A 387 -14.48 -10.34 -13.07
C GLY A 387 -13.87 -9.05 -12.48
N VAL A 388 -13.15 -9.13 -11.37
CA VAL A 388 -12.58 -7.95 -10.71
C VAL A 388 -11.54 -7.23 -11.56
N LEU A 389 -10.68 -7.94 -12.29
CA LEU A 389 -9.71 -7.33 -13.21
C LEU A 389 -10.42 -6.55 -14.31
N ASP A 390 -11.46 -7.16 -14.93
CA ASP A 390 -12.24 -6.51 -15.97
C ASP A 390 -12.97 -5.27 -15.42
N SER A 391 -13.52 -5.37 -14.21
CA SER A 391 -14.19 -4.25 -13.54
C SER A 391 -13.24 -3.10 -13.25
N LEU A 392 -12.08 -3.37 -12.64
CA LEU A 392 -11.07 -2.36 -12.35
C LEU A 392 -10.58 -1.70 -13.65
N SER A 393 -10.09 -2.47 -14.60
CA SER A 393 -9.48 -1.96 -15.83
C SER A 393 -10.45 -1.19 -16.75
N SER A 394 -11.74 -1.51 -16.70
CA SER A 394 -12.75 -0.85 -17.57
C SER A 394 -13.50 0.30 -16.89
N ARG A 395 -13.51 0.36 -15.55
CA ARG A 395 -14.35 1.32 -14.81
C ARG A 395 -13.60 2.03 -13.68
N GLN A 396 -13.35 1.34 -12.55
CA GLN A 396 -12.92 1.99 -11.30
C GLN A 396 -11.50 2.57 -11.39
N THR A 397 -10.63 1.91 -12.13
CA THR A 397 -9.23 2.33 -12.33
C THR A 397 -8.85 2.36 -13.82
N CYS A 398 -9.79 2.70 -14.71
CA CYS A 398 -9.60 2.63 -16.17
C CYS A 398 -8.55 3.62 -16.72
N TYR A 399 -8.08 4.56 -15.93
CA TYR A 399 -6.96 5.44 -16.26
C TYR A 399 -5.83 5.24 -15.25
N PRO A 400 -4.56 5.38 -15.66
CA PRO A 400 -3.44 5.43 -14.74
C PRO A 400 -3.59 6.56 -13.71
N ALA A 401 -3.03 6.39 -12.52
CA ALA A 401 -2.98 7.41 -11.50
C ALA A 401 -1.56 7.51 -10.92
N LEU A 402 -1.17 8.73 -10.55
CA LEU A 402 0.05 8.99 -9.81
C LEU A 402 -0.21 8.69 -8.33
N ILE A 403 0.80 8.21 -7.61
CA ILE A 403 0.75 8.18 -6.15
C ILE A 403 0.73 9.62 -5.64
N PRO A 404 -0.05 9.96 -4.61
CA PRO A 404 0.01 11.28 -3.98
C PRO A 404 1.40 11.60 -3.45
N ALA A 405 1.87 12.83 -3.65
CA ALA A 405 3.22 13.25 -3.27
C ALA A 405 3.40 13.25 -1.74
N TYR A 406 4.56 12.78 -1.27
CA TYR A 406 4.95 12.77 0.14
C TYR A 406 5.66 14.08 0.51
N THR A 407 4.88 15.16 0.55
CA THR A 407 5.39 16.54 0.66
C THR A 407 6.08 16.86 1.99
N TRP A 408 5.93 16.00 3.01
CA TRP A 408 6.67 16.11 4.28
C TRP A 408 8.08 15.53 4.20
N LEU A 409 8.38 14.68 3.21
CA LEU A 409 9.73 14.20 2.92
C LEU A 409 10.46 15.15 1.97
N ASP A 410 9.77 15.54 0.89
CA ASP A 410 10.23 16.52 -0.09
C ASP A 410 9.03 17.14 -0.81
N ALA A 411 9.04 18.46 -0.98
CA ALA A 411 8.02 19.23 -1.69
C ALA A 411 8.56 19.94 -2.93
N GLU A 412 9.85 19.78 -3.24
CA GLU A 412 10.50 20.38 -4.38
C GLU A 412 10.23 19.55 -5.64
N LYS A 413 9.87 20.20 -6.75
CA LYS A 413 9.63 19.52 -8.01
C LYS A 413 10.94 19.20 -8.71
N PRO A 414 11.09 17.99 -9.27
CA PRO A 414 12.26 17.66 -10.08
C PRO A 414 12.31 18.51 -11.35
N HIS A 415 13.47 18.63 -11.93
CA HIS A 415 13.64 19.31 -13.20
C HIS A 415 12.87 18.59 -14.32
N LYS A 416 12.28 19.38 -15.24
CA LYS A 416 11.60 18.83 -16.42
C LYS A 416 12.57 18.08 -17.32
N VAL A 417 12.06 17.10 -18.05
CA VAL A 417 12.81 16.39 -19.08
C VAL A 417 13.22 17.32 -20.22
N HIS A 418 14.31 16.99 -20.89
CA HIS A 418 14.78 17.73 -22.06
C HIS A 418 14.95 16.82 -23.29
N ASP A 419 15.21 17.41 -24.46
CA ASP A 419 15.39 16.70 -25.75
C ASP A 419 14.22 15.80 -26.15
N LEU A 420 12.98 16.16 -25.75
CA LEU A 420 11.80 15.39 -26.11
C LEU A 420 11.58 15.38 -27.62
N ASN A 421 11.65 14.21 -28.23
CA ASN A 421 11.52 14.01 -29.66
C ASN A 421 10.76 12.71 -30.02
N ILE A 422 10.24 12.67 -31.24
CA ILE A 422 9.71 11.45 -31.85
C ILE A 422 10.78 10.85 -32.76
N LYS A 423 11.25 9.64 -32.45
CA LYS A 423 12.27 8.93 -33.22
C LYS A 423 11.82 7.49 -33.53
N LYS A 424 12.45 6.87 -34.50
CA LYS A 424 12.32 5.42 -34.71
C LYS A 424 13.32 4.69 -33.82
N VAL A 425 12.84 3.83 -32.94
CA VAL A 425 13.64 2.93 -32.09
C VAL A 425 13.24 1.51 -32.47
N LYS A 426 14.19 0.68 -32.88
CA LYS A 426 13.94 -0.70 -33.38
C LYS A 426 12.77 -0.77 -34.40
N GLY A 427 12.71 0.21 -35.32
CA GLY A 427 11.68 0.29 -36.37
C GLY A 427 10.34 0.86 -35.97
N LYS A 428 10.08 1.10 -34.67
CA LYS A 428 8.83 1.64 -34.11
C LYS A 428 8.96 3.13 -33.79
N LYS A 429 7.88 3.92 -33.98
CA LYS A 429 7.87 5.31 -33.54
C LYS A 429 7.76 5.39 -32.03
N CYS A 430 8.68 6.11 -31.41
CA CYS A 430 8.73 6.32 -29.96
C CYS A 430 8.91 7.80 -29.64
N LEU A 431 8.32 8.23 -28.52
CA LEU A 431 8.80 9.40 -27.79
C LEU A 431 10.11 9.01 -27.12
N VAL A 432 11.10 9.92 -27.16
CA VAL A 432 12.41 9.75 -26.52
C VAL A 432 12.76 11.07 -25.88
N TRP A 433 13.27 11.04 -24.66
CA TRP A 433 13.69 12.20 -23.89
C TRP A 433 14.94 11.90 -23.08
N ARG A 434 15.46 12.90 -22.39
CA ARG A 434 16.52 12.76 -21.41
C ARG A 434 16.07 13.30 -20.06
N ALA A 435 16.46 12.61 -18.99
CA ALA A 435 16.36 13.15 -17.64
C ALA A 435 17.32 14.32 -17.47
N HIS A 436 17.02 15.22 -16.54
CA HIS A 436 18.00 16.15 -16.01
C HIS A 436 18.91 15.39 -15.03
N GLU A 437 20.21 15.53 -15.19
CA GLU A 437 21.18 14.93 -14.28
C GLU A 437 21.31 15.80 -13.03
N THR A 438 21.30 15.16 -11.86
CA THR A 438 21.47 15.82 -10.56
C THR A 438 22.21 14.90 -9.60
N ASP A 439 23.02 15.49 -8.73
CA ASP A 439 23.71 14.76 -7.64
C ASP A 439 22.80 14.60 -6.40
N ASP A 440 21.68 15.31 -6.35
CA ASP A 440 20.70 15.19 -5.28
C ASP A 440 19.75 14.00 -5.54
N PRO A 441 19.81 12.93 -4.75
CA PRO A 441 18.96 11.77 -4.94
C PRO A 441 17.46 12.06 -4.73
N MET A 442 17.10 13.11 -3.96
CA MET A 442 15.70 13.51 -3.76
C MET A 442 15.13 14.15 -5.02
N GLN A 443 15.93 14.88 -5.78
CA GLN A 443 15.54 15.55 -7.01
C GLN A 443 15.74 14.70 -8.27
N GLN A 444 16.26 13.49 -8.12
CA GLN A 444 16.47 12.57 -9.24
C GLN A 444 15.14 12.10 -9.83
N ALA A 445 14.94 12.34 -11.13
CA ALA A 445 13.82 11.77 -11.87
C ALA A 445 13.96 10.25 -11.98
N VAL A 446 13.01 9.51 -11.41
CA VAL A 446 13.01 8.03 -11.41
C VAL A 446 11.85 7.47 -12.21
N ARG A 447 10.82 8.28 -12.50
CA ARG A 447 9.65 7.91 -13.31
C ARG A 447 9.27 9.07 -14.21
N TYR A 448 8.48 8.76 -15.25
CA TYR A 448 8.00 9.75 -16.21
C TYR A 448 6.53 9.49 -16.50
N VAL A 449 5.77 10.58 -16.68
CA VAL A 449 4.37 10.50 -17.12
C VAL A 449 4.28 10.97 -18.56
N VAL A 450 3.76 10.14 -19.42
CA VAL A 450 3.53 10.44 -20.83
C VAL A 450 2.07 10.81 -21.03
N TYR A 451 1.83 12.02 -21.51
CA TYR A 451 0.48 12.54 -21.79
C TYR A 451 0.24 12.66 -23.30
N ARG A 452 -1.04 12.55 -23.69
CA ARG A 452 -1.50 12.78 -25.06
C ARG A 452 -2.72 13.67 -25.09
N TYR A 453 -2.69 14.64 -26.01
CA TYR A 453 -3.78 15.58 -26.24
C TYR A 453 -4.11 15.69 -27.73
N PRO A 454 -5.35 16.03 -28.13
CA PRO A 454 -5.62 16.45 -29.49
C PRO A 454 -4.80 17.68 -29.86
N LYS A 455 -4.18 17.69 -31.04
CA LYS A 455 -3.31 18.80 -31.48
C LYS A 455 -4.11 20.12 -31.55
N GLY A 456 -3.50 21.18 -31.05
CA GLY A 456 -4.11 22.51 -31.00
C GLY A 456 -5.07 22.75 -29.84
N LYS A 457 -5.30 21.75 -28.97
CA LYS A 457 -5.99 21.95 -27.69
C LYS A 457 -4.95 22.15 -26.58
N LYS A 458 -5.15 23.19 -25.76
CA LYS A 458 -4.34 23.40 -24.56
C LYS A 458 -4.61 22.23 -23.61
N GLY A 459 -3.58 21.43 -23.32
CA GLY A 459 -3.69 20.28 -22.42
C GLY A 459 -3.61 20.70 -20.97
N HIS A 460 -4.39 20.04 -20.11
CA HIS A 460 -4.29 20.14 -18.65
C HIS A 460 -3.78 18.81 -18.11
N LEU A 461 -2.78 18.88 -17.24
CA LEU A 461 -2.18 17.68 -16.65
C LEU A 461 -3.11 16.97 -15.65
N ASP A 462 -4.14 17.66 -15.14
CA ASP A 462 -5.01 17.16 -14.05
C ASP A 462 -6.01 16.07 -14.47
N ASN A 463 -6.23 15.88 -15.77
CA ASN A 463 -7.13 14.87 -16.26
C ASN A 463 -6.40 13.54 -16.53
N PRO A 464 -6.64 12.48 -15.72
CA PRO A 464 -5.95 11.20 -15.88
C PRO A 464 -6.25 10.51 -17.21
N ALA A 465 -7.36 10.84 -17.88
CA ALA A 465 -7.68 10.32 -19.21
C ALA A 465 -6.66 10.74 -20.29
N ASN A 466 -5.82 11.73 -20.02
CA ASN A 466 -4.75 12.16 -20.89
C ASN A 466 -3.43 11.40 -20.66
N ILE A 467 -3.32 10.62 -19.57
CA ILE A 467 -2.15 9.81 -19.28
C ILE A 467 -2.14 8.59 -20.19
N LEU A 468 -1.12 8.46 -21.01
CA LEU A 468 -0.86 7.27 -21.83
C LEU A 468 -0.13 6.19 -21.04
N ALA A 469 0.85 6.60 -20.25
CA ALA A 469 1.67 5.70 -19.46
C ALA A 469 2.38 6.43 -18.33
N ILE A 470 2.71 5.69 -17.28
CA ILE A 470 3.74 5.99 -16.29
C ILE A 470 4.83 4.95 -16.51
N THR A 471 6.10 5.37 -16.58
CA THR A 471 7.21 4.47 -16.92
C THR A 471 8.50 4.92 -16.24
N GLY A 472 9.38 3.98 -15.89
CA GLY A 472 10.76 4.26 -15.47
C GLY A 472 11.73 4.48 -16.63
N GLU A 473 11.28 4.24 -17.88
CA GLU A 473 12.12 4.32 -19.07
C GLU A 473 12.08 5.72 -19.70
N THR A 474 13.15 6.14 -20.34
CA THR A 474 13.22 7.41 -21.10
C THR A 474 12.76 7.28 -22.56
N THR A 475 12.02 6.23 -22.85
CA THR A 475 11.49 5.91 -24.18
C THR A 475 10.11 5.30 -24.05
N TYR A 476 9.15 5.80 -24.85
CA TYR A 476 7.79 5.26 -24.89
C TYR A 476 7.35 5.00 -26.34
N GLN A 477 6.97 3.76 -26.66
CA GLN A 477 6.46 3.40 -27.97
C GLN A 477 5.07 3.99 -28.18
N LEU A 478 4.90 4.82 -29.22
CA LEU A 478 3.61 5.42 -29.53
C LEU A 478 2.58 4.38 -29.99
N PRO A 479 1.38 4.39 -29.43
CA PRO A 479 0.29 3.53 -29.88
C PRO A 479 -0.03 3.84 -31.36
N ASP A 480 -0.52 2.85 -32.11
CA ASP A 480 -0.90 2.95 -33.53
C ASP A 480 0.19 3.52 -34.44
N GLY A 481 1.47 3.35 -34.07
CA GLY A 481 2.61 3.93 -34.78
C GLY A 481 2.61 5.45 -34.80
N GLY A 482 1.97 6.10 -33.81
CA GLY A 482 1.83 7.55 -33.73
C GLY A 482 0.99 8.14 -34.85
N LYS A 483 -0.02 7.41 -35.33
CA LYS A 483 -1.03 7.91 -36.27
C LYS A 483 -2.01 8.82 -35.52
N GLY A 484 -2.56 9.79 -36.25
CA GLY A 484 -3.50 10.78 -35.71
C GLY A 484 -2.87 12.15 -35.46
N ASN A 485 -3.71 13.11 -35.11
CA ASN A 485 -3.31 14.50 -34.90
C ASN A 485 -3.14 14.78 -33.38
N TRP A 486 -2.01 14.30 -32.84
CA TRP A 486 -1.73 14.35 -31.42
C TRP A 486 -0.59 15.29 -31.06
N GLN A 487 -0.68 15.86 -29.86
CA GLN A 487 0.37 16.55 -29.14
C GLN A 487 0.68 15.75 -27.87
N TYR A 488 1.94 15.68 -27.53
CA TYR A 488 2.40 14.92 -26.37
C TYR A 488 3.07 15.84 -25.36
N ALA A 489 2.96 15.47 -24.08
CA ALA A 489 3.77 16.04 -23.02
C ALA A 489 4.42 14.92 -22.20
N VAL A 490 5.60 15.21 -21.65
CA VAL A 490 6.28 14.32 -20.72
C VAL A 490 6.68 15.14 -19.50
N THR A 491 6.35 14.63 -18.32
CA THR A 491 6.81 15.14 -17.03
C THR A 491 7.73 14.14 -16.37
N ALA A 492 8.60 14.59 -15.48
CA ALA A 492 9.41 13.76 -14.60
C ALA A 492 8.74 13.65 -13.23
N LEU A 493 8.93 12.51 -12.56
CA LEU A 493 8.58 12.29 -11.16
C LEU A 493 9.83 11.94 -10.38
N ASP A 494 10.03 12.57 -9.25
CA ASP A 494 11.05 12.19 -8.28
C ASP A 494 10.64 10.98 -7.43
N ARG A 495 11.44 10.65 -6.42
CA ARG A 495 11.18 9.54 -5.51
C ARG A 495 10.02 9.80 -4.56
N CYS A 496 9.65 11.07 -4.32
CA CYS A 496 8.53 11.48 -3.47
C CYS A 496 7.25 11.80 -4.26
N TRP A 497 7.22 11.51 -5.59
CA TRP A 497 6.10 11.73 -6.51
C TRP A 497 5.78 13.21 -6.78
N ASN A 498 6.71 14.12 -6.56
CA ASN A 498 6.58 15.46 -7.07
C ASN A 498 6.69 15.47 -8.59
N GLU A 499 5.75 16.13 -9.25
CA GLU A 499 5.68 16.16 -10.72
C GLU A 499 6.29 17.44 -11.27
N SER A 500 7.24 17.32 -12.19
CA SER A 500 7.88 18.44 -12.88
C SER A 500 6.94 19.21 -13.79
N ASP A 501 7.37 20.36 -14.25
CA ASP A 501 6.75 21.04 -15.39
C ASP A 501 6.89 20.18 -16.66
N PRO A 502 5.91 20.25 -17.60
CA PRO A 502 5.89 19.43 -18.80
C PRO A 502 6.88 19.91 -19.86
N ALA A 503 7.52 18.96 -20.55
CA ALA A 503 8.10 19.19 -21.87
C ALA A 503 7.08 18.78 -22.93
N TRP A 504 6.95 19.58 -24.00
CA TRP A 504 5.93 19.40 -25.04
C TRP A 504 6.52 18.98 -26.39
N LYS A 505 5.75 18.16 -27.15
CA LYS A 505 6.09 17.73 -28.52
C LYS A 505 4.86 17.66 -29.40
#